data_61dd3b2b213e0277660c3e067b173586
#
_entry.id   61dd3b2b213e0277660c3e067b173586
#
_cell.length_a   1.000
_cell.length_b   1.000
_cell.length_c   1.000
_cell.angle_alpha   90.00
_cell.angle_beta   90.00
_cell.angle_gamma   90.00
#
_symmetry.space_group_name_H-M   'P 1'
#
loop_
_entity.id
_entity.type
_entity.pdbx_description
1 polymer ?
#
loop_
_entity_poly.entity_id
_entity_poly.type
_entity_poly.pdbx_seq_one_letter_code
_entity_poly.pdbx_strand_id
1 'polypeptide(L)' 'MLKLARLPDRTPVKIAFSATPDLARALGDYQAIYNRAYGDKAEVADLIPAMLETFLASDRAFAKARREAEAAT' A
#
# COMPACT_ATOMS: atom_id res chain seq x y z
N MET A 1 -25.06 -22.11 -12.92
CA MET A 1 -24.19 -21.09 -12.27
C MET A 1 -22.80 -21.66 -12.04
N LEU A 2 -21.77 -20.87 -12.31
CA LEU A 2 -20.41 -21.33 -12.14
C LEU A 2 -19.99 -21.32 -10.67
N LYS A 3 -19.18 -22.31 -10.29
CA LYS A 3 -18.67 -22.39 -8.92
C LYS A 3 -17.58 -21.34 -8.64
N LEU A 4 -16.85 -20.95 -9.69
CA LEU A 4 -15.78 -19.98 -9.53
C LEU A 4 -16.34 -18.56 -9.50
N ALA A 5 -15.98 -17.82 -8.47
CA ALA A 5 -16.37 -16.42 -8.38
C ALA A 5 -15.66 -15.60 -9.45
N ARG A 6 -16.25 -14.46 -9.78
CA ARG A 6 -15.62 -13.54 -10.71
C ARG A 6 -14.24 -13.12 -10.19
N LEU A 7 -13.24 -13.19 -11.06
CA LEU A 7 -11.88 -12.83 -10.67
C LEU A 7 -11.78 -11.33 -10.38
N PRO A 8 -11.00 -10.96 -9.36
CA PRO A 8 -10.81 -9.55 -9.08
C PRO A 8 -10.06 -8.85 -10.20
N ASP A 9 -10.39 -7.58 -10.41
CA ASP A 9 -9.69 -6.74 -11.36
C ASP A 9 -8.29 -6.44 -10.82
N ARG A 10 -7.26 -6.86 -11.55
CA ARG A 10 -5.86 -6.65 -11.18
C ARG A 10 -5.17 -5.62 -12.06
N THR A 11 -5.94 -4.89 -12.84
CA THR A 11 -5.37 -3.83 -13.67
C THR A 11 -4.81 -2.74 -12.77
N PRO A 12 -3.51 -2.41 -12.89
CA PRO A 12 -2.93 -1.37 -12.05
C PRO A 12 -3.57 -0.01 -12.28
N VAL A 13 -3.79 0.71 -11.21
CA VAL A 13 -4.25 2.09 -11.25
C VAL A 13 -3.08 2.96 -10.83
N LYS A 14 -2.64 3.85 -11.72
CA LYS A 14 -1.50 4.71 -11.43
C LYS A 14 -1.90 5.85 -10.51
N ILE A 15 -1.20 5.98 -9.40
CA ILE A 15 -1.38 7.08 -8.44
C ILE A 15 -0.03 7.78 -8.29
N ALA A 16 -0.04 9.11 -8.41
CA ALA A 16 1.18 9.89 -8.27
C ALA A 16 1.01 10.90 -7.13
N PHE A 17 2.09 11.18 -6.43
CA PHE A 17 2.10 12.17 -5.37
C PHE A 17 3.45 12.87 -5.32
N SER A 18 3.46 14.02 -4.64
CA SER A 18 4.70 14.76 -4.40
C SER A 18 5.12 14.55 -2.94
N ALA A 19 6.37 14.20 -2.72
CA ALA A 19 6.90 14.01 -1.38
C ALA A 19 7.63 15.26 -0.90
N THR A 20 7.48 15.56 0.40
CA THR A 20 8.34 16.58 1.01
C THR A 20 9.78 16.08 1.04
N PRO A 21 10.77 16.99 1.14
CA PRO A 21 12.17 16.54 1.26
C PRO A 21 12.39 15.58 2.43
N ASP A 22 11.72 15.82 3.56
CA ASP A 22 11.84 14.93 4.73
C ASP A 22 11.27 13.55 4.45
N LEU A 23 10.10 13.49 3.80
CA LEU A 23 9.50 12.21 3.43
C LEU A 23 10.37 11.46 2.42
N ALA A 24 10.89 12.18 1.41
CA ALA A 24 11.77 11.57 0.41
C ALA A 24 13.01 10.97 1.06
N ARG A 25 13.60 11.67 2.03
CA ARG A 25 14.76 11.17 2.76
C ARG A 25 14.42 9.93 3.57
N ALA A 26 13.28 9.96 4.28
CA ALA A 26 12.84 8.84 5.08
C ALA A 26 12.59 7.60 4.21
N LEU A 27 12.00 7.77 3.03
CA LEU A 27 11.77 6.66 2.11
C LEU A 27 13.09 6.07 1.61
N GLY A 28 14.06 6.93 1.30
CA GLY A 28 15.39 6.47 0.90
C GLY A 28 16.09 5.70 2.00
N ASP A 29 15.98 6.18 3.23
CA ASP A 29 16.55 5.49 4.40
C ASP A 29 15.88 4.13 4.62
N TYR A 30 14.58 4.08 4.49
CA TYR A 30 13.84 2.83 4.64
C TYR A 30 14.25 1.82 3.56
N GLN A 31 14.38 2.29 2.32
CA GLN A 31 14.84 1.45 1.21
C GLN A 31 16.20 0.83 1.51
N ALA A 32 17.15 1.63 1.99
CA ALA A 32 18.50 1.15 2.28
C ALA A 32 18.47 0.11 3.40
N ILE A 33 17.71 0.35 4.46
CA ILE A 33 17.58 -0.56 5.59
C ILE A 33 16.90 -1.86 5.17
N TYR A 34 15.82 -1.75 4.38
CA TYR A 34 15.07 -2.90 3.88
C TYR A 34 15.97 -3.79 3.02
N ASN A 35 16.69 -3.20 2.08
CA ASN A 35 17.55 -3.96 1.17
C ASN A 35 18.70 -4.64 1.92
N ARG A 36 19.23 -3.98 2.95
CA ARG A 36 20.25 -4.59 3.80
C ARG A 36 19.69 -5.76 4.61
N ALA A 37 18.49 -5.58 5.15
CA ALA A 37 17.88 -6.60 6.01
C ALA A 37 17.53 -7.88 5.25
N TYR A 38 17.09 -7.73 4.01
CA TYR A 38 16.60 -8.86 3.20
C TYR A 38 17.50 -9.24 2.03
N GLY A 39 18.61 -8.54 1.85
CA GLY A 39 19.50 -8.80 0.72
C GLY A 39 18.83 -8.56 -0.63
N ASP A 40 17.92 -7.60 -0.68
CA ASP A 40 17.11 -7.31 -1.84
C ASP A 40 17.58 -6.05 -2.55
N LYS A 41 16.98 -5.75 -3.71
CA LYS A 41 17.26 -4.57 -4.50
C LYS A 41 15.97 -3.84 -4.86
N ALA A 42 15.06 -3.72 -3.88
CA ALA A 42 13.78 -3.06 -4.09
C ALA A 42 13.97 -1.56 -4.30
N GLU A 43 13.17 -1.01 -5.20
CA GLU A 43 13.09 0.43 -5.41
C GLU A 43 12.09 1.05 -4.45
N VAL A 44 12.20 2.35 -4.19
CA VAL A 44 11.23 3.06 -3.36
C VAL A 44 9.81 2.88 -3.92
N ALA A 45 9.66 2.94 -5.25
CA ALA A 45 8.36 2.77 -5.89
C ALA A 45 7.74 1.40 -5.63
N ASP A 46 8.56 0.37 -5.38
CA ASP A 46 8.07 -0.97 -5.05
C ASP A 46 7.62 -1.06 -3.60
N LEU A 47 8.25 -0.28 -2.71
CA LEU A 47 7.97 -0.32 -1.28
C LEU A 47 6.73 0.48 -0.89
N ILE A 48 6.46 1.57 -1.59
CA ILE A 48 5.37 2.48 -1.25
C ILE A 48 4.00 1.78 -1.22
N PRO A 49 3.62 1.01 -2.25
CA PRO A 49 2.34 0.30 -2.20
C PRO A 49 2.21 -0.63 -0.99
N ALA A 50 3.28 -1.35 -0.68
CA ALA A 50 3.28 -2.26 0.47
C ALA A 50 3.16 -1.50 1.79
N MET A 51 3.84 -0.37 1.92
CA MET A 51 3.74 0.49 3.10
C MET A 51 2.31 0.99 3.29
N LEU A 52 1.68 1.45 2.22
CA LEU A 52 0.31 1.96 2.27
C LEU A 52 -0.68 0.85 2.63
N GLU A 53 -0.52 -0.33 2.05
CA GLU A 53 -1.37 -1.47 2.39
C GLU A 53 -1.24 -1.83 3.87
N THR A 54 -0.02 -1.85 4.39
CA THR A 54 0.23 -2.14 5.80
C THR A 54 -0.41 -1.09 6.70
N PHE A 55 -0.25 0.18 6.36
CA PHE A 55 -0.84 1.27 7.12
C PHE A 55 -2.36 1.15 7.17
N LEU A 56 -2.98 0.99 5.99
CA LEU A 56 -4.43 0.91 5.89
C LEU A 56 -5.00 -0.32 6.60
N ALA A 57 -4.29 -1.44 6.53
CA ALA A 57 -4.72 -2.65 7.20
C ALA A 57 -4.65 -2.53 8.72
N SER A 58 -3.74 -1.71 9.25
CA SER A 58 -3.57 -1.52 10.68
C SER A 58 -4.43 -0.38 11.25
N ASP A 59 -5.04 0.43 10.43
CA ASP A 59 -5.84 1.57 10.88
C ASP A 59 -7.26 1.11 11.19
N ARG A 60 -7.52 0.85 12.45
CA ARG A 60 -8.81 0.31 12.90
C ARG A 60 -9.96 1.31 12.72
N ALA A 61 -9.69 2.58 12.93
CA ALA A 61 -10.70 3.62 12.75
C ALA A 61 -11.13 3.70 11.28
N PHE A 62 -10.17 3.63 10.39
CA PHE A 62 -10.45 3.60 8.96
C PHE A 62 -11.26 2.36 8.58
N ALA A 63 -10.86 1.19 9.05
CA ALA A 63 -11.56 -0.05 8.75
C ALA A 63 -13.02 -0.01 9.21
N LYS A 64 -13.24 0.55 10.39
CA LYS A 64 -14.60 0.70 10.93
C LYS A 64 -15.43 1.67 10.10
N ALA A 65 -14.88 2.84 9.81
CA ALA A 65 -15.58 3.86 9.02
C ALA A 65 -15.90 3.36 7.62
N ARG A 66 -14.98 2.61 7.02
CA ARG A 66 -15.18 2.03 5.69
C ARG A 66 -16.32 1.02 5.67
N ARG A 67 -16.40 0.15 6.69
CA ARG A 67 -17.50 -0.81 6.80
C ARG A 67 -18.84 -0.11 6.98
N GLU A 68 -18.88 0.93 7.79
CA GLU A 68 -20.08 1.71 8.00
C GLU A 68 -20.55 2.39 6.70
N ALA A 69 -19.61 2.94 5.94
CA ALA A 69 -19.92 3.56 4.66
C ALA A 69 -20.44 2.53 3.65
N GLU A 70 -19.86 1.34 3.60
CA GLU A 70 -20.31 0.26 2.73
C GLU A 70 -21.69 -0.25 3.13
N ALA A 71 -21.95 -0.34 4.43
CA ALA A 71 -23.22 -0.80 4.93
C ALA A 71 -24.35 0.23 4.68
N ALA A 72 -24.00 1.51 4.58
CA ALA A 72 -24.98 2.58 4.34
C ALA A 72 -25.45 2.63 2.87
N THR A 73 -24.77 1.95 1.98
CA THR A 73 -25.19 1.87 0.57
C THR A 73 -25.93 0.56 0.26
#